data_d49b162b1b7118013bff0800759d9d08
#
_entry.id   d49b162b1b7118013bff0800759d9d08
#
_cell.length_a   1.000
_cell.length_b   1.000
_cell.length_c   1.000
_cell.angle_alpha   90.00
_cell.angle_beta   90.00
_cell.angle_gamma   90.00
#
_symmetry.space_group_name_H-M   'P 1'
#
loop_
_entity.id
_entity.type
_entity.pdbx_description
1 polymer ?
#
loop_
_entity_poly.entity_id
_entity_poly.type
_entity_poly.pdbx_seq_one_letter_code
_entity_poly.pdbx_strand_id
1 'polypeptide(L)'
;MPFLQRPGVRLAIRYGVALALVLIFVFPIYWLFMISFKTPGEIFAFPPKWYAQHFQFGNYYGLFKDGDAKTVLNSLILAGVSTIIAMILGTMAAYSLVRFKTGGENLAVWIISQRMMPPIAIVFPIFLLYVFFGWVDSYHGLIILYTAFSLPYVIWMMRGYIEDIPLELEESALVDGWTRWQVLWRVVFPMARSGLFATAVFTFVFAWNDFLFALVLTRTEVITYTVQVTHYFGGQSNFWAKIAAMSVLGTLPVFITVAFLQRFLVRGISMGAVKG
;
A
#
# COMPACT_ATOMS: atom_id res chain seq x y z
N MET A 1 14.23 -40.23 -19.02
CA MET A 1 15.18 -39.11 -19.22
C MET A 1 16.02 -38.89 -17.95
N PRO A 2 17.13 -39.64 -17.76
CA PRO A 2 17.90 -39.64 -16.52
C PRO A 2 18.74 -38.36 -16.30
N PHE A 3 18.95 -37.54 -17.34
CA PHE A 3 19.76 -36.32 -17.27
C PHE A 3 19.07 -35.21 -16.41
N LEU A 4 17.76 -35.07 -16.48
CA LEU A 4 17.01 -34.10 -15.67
C LEU A 4 16.92 -34.46 -14.19
N GLN A 5 17.30 -35.67 -13.81
CA GLN A 5 17.26 -36.14 -12.41
C GLN A 5 18.55 -35.81 -11.63
N ARG A 6 19.61 -35.36 -12.31
CA ARG A 6 20.87 -34.96 -11.64
C ARG A 6 20.60 -33.71 -10.78
N PRO A 7 21.00 -33.73 -9.48
CA PRO A 7 20.70 -32.61 -8.55
C PRO A 7 21.25 -31.28 -9.05
N GLY A 8 22.41 -31.25 -9.70
CA GLY A 8 22.98 -30.03 -10.27
C GLY A 8 22.17 -29.45 -11.44
N VAL A 9 21.61 -30.32 -12.31
CA VAL A 9 20.78 -29.89 -13.46
C VAL A 9 19.45 -29.30 -12.98
N ARG A 10 18.83 -29.93 -11.99
CA ARG A 10 17.59 -29.39 -11.38
C ARG A 10 17.82 -28.03 -10.72
N LEU A 11 18.95 -27.86 -10.03
CA LEU A 11 19.33 -26.61 -9.41
C LEU A 11 19.56 -25.52 -10.46
N ALA A 12 20.29 -25.82 -11.53
CA ALA A 12 20.56 -24.90 -12.63
C ALA A 12 19.24 -24.48 -13.33
N ILE A 13 18.33 -25.42 -13.57
CA ILE A 13 17.01 -25.12 -14.16
C ILE A 13 16.20 -24.21 -13.21
N ARG A 14 16.17 -24.50 -11.90
CA ARG A 14 15.44 -23.67 -10.93
C ARG A 14 15.97 -22.23 -10.90
N TYR A 15 17.30 -22.07 -10.85
CA TYR A 15 17.89 -20.71 -10.88
C TYR A 15 17.71 -20.04 -12.23
N GLY A 16 17.79 -20.77 -13.34
CA GLY A 16 17.52 -20.23 -14.67
C GLY A 16 16.10 -19.73 -14.82
N VAL A 17 15.11 -20.52 -14.38
CA VAL A 17 13.69 -20.11 -14.39
C VAL A 17 13.46 -18.93 -13.44
N ALA A 18 14.02 -18.96 -12.22
CA ALA A 18 13.90 -17.86 -11.28
C ALA A 18 14.49 -16.57 -11.86
N LEU A 19 15.67 -16.62 -12.47
CA LEU A 19 16.29 -15.46 -13.11
C LEU A 19 15.45 -14.93 -14.28
N ALA A 20 14.94 -15.81 -15.12
CA ALA A 20 14.06 -15.43 -16.24
C ALA A 20 12.81 -14.72 -15.74
N LEU A 21 12.15 -15.24 -14.69
CA LEU A 21 11.00 -14.60 -14.07
C LEU A 21 11.35 -13.22 -13.50
N VAL A 22 12.46 -13.11 -12.77
CA VAL A 22 12.93 -11.82 -12.23
C VAL A 22 13.15 -10.81 -13.35
N LEU A 23 13.81 -11.20 -14.44
CA LEU A 23 14.04 -10.31 -15.58
C LEU A 23 12.73 -9.85 -16.24
N ILE A 24 11.75 -10.74 -16.39
CA ILE A 24 10.44 -10.41 -16.95
C ILE A 24 9.71 -9.39 -16.07
N PHE A 25 9.71 -9.58 -14.72
CA PHE A 25 9.02 -8.67 -13.81
C PHE A 25 9.77 -7.35 -13.59
N VAL A 26 11.09 -7.35 -13.66
CA VAL A 26 11.90 -6.13 -13.50
C VAL A 26 11.92 -5.30 -14.79
N PHE A 27 11.72 -5.92 -15.95
CA PHE A 27 11.78 -5.23 -17.25
C PHE A 27 10.84 -4.01 -17.35
N PRO A 28 9.55 -4.07 -16.99
CA PRO A 28 8.67 -2.89 -17.06
C PRO A 28 9.17 -1.74 -16.17
N ILE A 29 9.70 -2.07 -14.98
CA ILE A 29 10.24 -1.08 -14.04
C ILE A 29 11.51 -0.45 -14.61
N TYR A 30 12.41 -1.26 -15.16
CA TYR A 30 13.60 -0.80 -15.86
C TYR A 30 13.23 0.12 -17.02
N TRP A 31 12.24 -0.27 -17.83
CA TRP A 31 11.79 0.51 -18.98
C TRP A 31 11.21 1.85 -18.55
N LEU A 32 10.36 1.89 -17.54
CA LEU A 32 9.82 3.11 -16.95
C LEU A 32 10.95 4.04 -16.46
N PHE A 33 11.90 3.46 -15.71
CA PHE A 33 13.07 4.19 -15.23
C PHE A 33 13.91 4.76 -16.38
N MET A 34 14.15 4.01 -17.45
CA MET A 34 14.86 4.51 -18.63
C MET A 34 14.09 5.61 -19.34
N ILE A 35 12.77 5.50 -19.52
CA ILE A 35 11.94 6.54 -20.14
C ILE A 35 12.05 7.85 -19.36
N SER A 36 12.11 7.83 -18.05
CA SER A 36 12.18 9.03 -17.21
C SER A 36 13.41 9.90 -17.47
N PHE A 37 14.47 9.33 -18.07
CA PHE A 37 15.69 10.03 -18.43
C PHE A 37 15.83 10.31 -19.94
N LYS A 38 14.92 9.79 -20.77
CA LYS A 38 15.00 9.96 -22.24
C LYS A 38 14.49 11.32 -22.69
N THR A 39 15.04 11.76 -23.83
CA THR A 39 14.46 12.86 -24.61
C THR A 39 13.22 12.37 -25.37
N PRO A 40 12.29 13.26 -25.76
CA PRO A 40 11.16 12.89 -26.62
C PRO A 40 11.56 12.15 -27.89
N GLY A 41 12.63 12.58 -28.54
CA GLY A 41 13.15 11.92 -29.74
C GLY A 41 13.65 10.50 -29.49
N GLU A 42 14.16 10.19 -28.29
CA GLU A 42 14.59 8.84 -27.92
C GLU A 42 13.40 7.95 -27.53
N ILE A 43 12.34 8.53 -26.95
CA ILE A 43 11.14 7.78 -26.57
C ILE A 43 10.43 7.24 -27.81
N PHE A 44 10.31 8.06 -28.84
CA PHE A 44 9.60 7.72 -30.08
C PHE A 44 10.52 7.23 -31.21
N ALA A 45 11.82 6.97 -30.91
CA ALA A 45 12.76 6.47 -31.91
C ALA A 45 12.39 5.07 -32.39
N PHE A 46 12.56 4.83 -33.68
CA PHE A 46 12.47 3.51 -34.29
C PHE A 46 13.80 3.17 -34.99
N PRO A 47 14.45 2.02 -34.68
CA PRO A 47 14.07 1.03 -33.68
C PRO A 47 14.15 1.57 -32.24
N PRO A 48 13.38 0.97 -31.28
CA PRO A 48 13.34 1.45 -29.89
C PRO A 48 14.72 1.44 -29.24
N LYS A 49 15.07 2.55 -28.57
CA LYS A 49 16.32 2.65 -27.81
C LYS A 49 16.13 2.03 -26.43
N TRP A 50 16.93 1.02 -26.08
CA TRP A 50 16.79 0.28 -24.82
C TRP A 50 17.26 1.06 -23.59
N TYR A 51 18.15 2.05 -23.77
CA TYR A 51 18.68 2.90 -22.71
C TYR A 51 18.67 4.38 -23.15
N ALA A 52 18.71 5.29 -22.19
CA ALA A 52 18.84 6.71 -22.47
C ALA A 52 20.27 7.00 -22.98
N GLN A 53 20.41 7.57 -24.18
CA GLN A 53 21.72 7.98 -24.73
C GLN A 53 22.17 9.31 -24.10
N HIS A 54 21.20 10.18 -23.80
CA HIS A 54 21.43 11.46 -23.14
C HIS A 54 20.53 11.52 -21.89
N PHE A 55 21.13 11.37 -20.70
CA PHE A 55 20.38 11.41 -19.44
C PHE A 55 19.81 12.80 -19.18
N GLN A 56 18.48 12.93 -19.26
CA GLN A 56 17.75 14.19 -19.06
C GLN A 56 17.24 14.29 -17.60
N PHE A 57 18.07 14.85 -16.72
CA PHE A 57 17.64 15.18 -15.35
C PHE A 57 16.62 16.32 -15.31
N GLY A 58 16.48 17.08 -16.40
CA GLY A 58 15.49 18.15 -16.54
C GLY A 58 14.06 17.71 -16.33
N ASN A 59 13.72 16.43 -16.63
CA ASN A 59 12.40 15.87 -16.37
C ASN A 59 12.08 15.89 -14.87
N TYR A 60 13.02 15.48 -14.02
CA TYR A 60 12.86 15.51 -12.56
C TYR A 60 12.89 16.94 -12.02
N TYR A 61 13.86 17.78 -12.51
CA TYR A 61 13.93 19.18 -12.12
C TYR A 61 12.62 19.91 -12.41
N GLY A 62 12.00 19.65 -13.56
CA GLY A 62 10.69 20.19 -13.92
C GLY A 62 9.60 19.85 -12.90
N LEU A 63 9.56 18.61 -12.39
CA LEU A 63 8.56 18.20 -11.37
C LEU A 63 8.68 19.02 -10.08
N PHE A 64 9.91 19.34 -9.66
CA PHE A 64 10.14 20.16 -8.47
C PHE A 64 9.86 21.64 -8.73
N LYS A 65 10.28 22.15 -9.89
CA LYS A 65 10.09 23.54 -10.27
C LYS A 65 8.61 23.90 -10.47
N ASP A 66 7.85 23.01 -11.11
CA ASP A 66 6.43 23.20 -11.40
C ASP A 66 5.54 22.90 -10.15
N GLY A 67 6.13 22.42 -9.07
CA GLY A 67 5.43 22.08 -7.83
C GLY A 67 4.76 20.70 -7.84
N ASP A 68 4.86 19.95 -8.92
CA ASP A 68 4.20 18.63 -9.08
C ASP A 68 4.68 17.60 -8.06
N ALA A 69 5.95 17.69 -7.63
CA ALA A 69 6.50 16.82 -6.59
C ALA A 69 5.77 16.93 -5.24
N LYS A 70 5.06 18.05 -4.96
CA LYS A 70 4.21 18.21 -3.77
C LYS A 70 3.12 17.15 -3.71
N THR A 71 2.64 16.68 -4.84
CA THR A 71 1.57 15.66 -4.90
C THR A 71 2.01 14.30 -4.34
N VAL A 72 3.31 13.97 -4.42
CA VAL A 72 3.88 12.79 -3.74
C VAL A 72 3.84 12.96 -2.23
N LEU A 73 4.16 14.16 -1.73
CA LEU A 73 4.06 14.47 -0.31
C LEU A 73 2.60 14.43 0.18
N ASN A 74 1.67 14.99 -0.60
CA ASN A 74 0.24 14.91 -0.31
C ASN A 74 -0.18 13.44 -0.14
N SER A 75 0.15 12.58 -1.11
CA SER A 75 -0.16 11.15 -1.04
C SER A 75 0.48 10.47 0.16
N LEU A 76 1.72 10.84 0.52
CA LEU A 76 2.41 10.29 1.69
C LEU A 76 1.70 10.64 3.00
N ILE A 77 1.27 11.89 3.14
CA ILE A 77 0.50 12.36 4.30
C ILE A 77 -0.85 11.64 4.37
N LEU A 78 -1.59 11.60 3.25
CA LEU A 78 -2.90 10.97 3.19
C LEU A 78 -2.83 9.48 3.52
N ALA A 79 -1.97 8.73 2.83
CA ALA A 79 -1.82 7.30 3.05
C ALA A 79 -1.21 6.99 4.42
N GLY A 80 -0.20 7.74 4.86
CA GLY A 80 0.45 7.52 6.14
C GLY A 80 -0.48 7.77 7.33
N VAL A 81 -1.12 8.95 7.37
CA VAL A 81 -2.00 9.34 8.48
C VAL A 81 -3.24 8.43 8.53
N SER A 82 -3.90 8.17 7.39
CA SER A 82 -5.06 7.29 7.36
C SER A 82 -4.71 5.86 7.78
N THR A 83 -3.53 5.36 7.39
CA THR A 83 -3.05 4.04 7.83
C THR A 83 -2.86 4.00 9.34
N ILE A 84 -2.20 5.00 9.93
CA ILE A 84 -1.98 5.04 11.39
C ILE A 84 -3.32 5.04 12.13
N ILE A 85 -4.25 5.90 11.74
CA ILE A 85 -5.57 5.99 12.37
C ILE A 85 -6.34 4.66 12.19
N ALA A 86 -6.36 4.11 10.98
CA ALA A 86 -7.03 2.84 10.71
C ALA A 86 -6.43 1.68 11.51
N MET A 87 -5.10 1.63 11.66
CA MET A 87 -4.42 0.59 12.46
C MET A 87 -4.77 0.69 13.94
N ILE A 88 -4.80 1.89 14.52
CA ILE A 88 -5.16 2.09 15.93
C ILE A 88 -6.62 1.66 16.15
N LEU A 89 -7.55 2.28 15.42
CA LEU A 89 -8.99 2.02 15.59
C LEU A 89 -9.36 0.58 15.22
N GLY A 90 -8.83 0.08 14.11
CA GLY A 90 -9.12 -1.26 13.63
C GLY A 90 -8.58 -2.36 14.53
N THR A 91 -7.38 -2.18 15.11
CA THR A 91 -6.83 -3.15 16.07
C THR A 91 -7.63 -3.16 17.38
N MET A 92 -8.05 -2.00 17.88
CA MET A 92 -8.93 -1.92 19.05
C MET A 92 -10.28 -2.58 18.80
N ALA A 93 -10.88 -2.36 17.63
CA ALA A 93 -12.13 -3.01 17.23
C ALA A 93 -11.94 -4.53 17.10
N ALA A 94 -10.87 -4.99 16.47
CA ALA A 94 -10.53 -6.40 16.35
C ALA A 94 -10.36 -7.06 17.72
N TYR A 95 -9.64 -6.41 18.64
CA TYR A 95 -9.49 -6.87 20.01
C TYR A 95 -10.85 -7.03 20.71
N SER A 96 -11.74 -6.05 20.55
CA SER A 96 -13.10 -6.11 21.10
C SER A 96 -13.91 -7.29 20.52
N LEU A 97 -13.85 -7.52 19.22
CA LEU A 97 -14.53 -8.62 18.56
C LEU A 97 -14.04 -9.99 19.07
N VAL A 98 -12.70 -10.13 19.22
CA VAL A 98 -12.10 -11.42 19.61
C VAL A 98 -12.32 -11.72 21.11
N ARG A 99 -12.01 -10.77 21.99
CA ARG A 99 -11.97 -11.02 23.44
C ARG A 99 -13.31 -10.83 24.12
N PHE A 100 -14.13 -9.90 23.64
CA PHE A 100 -15.45 -9.62 24.22
C PHE A 100 -16.60 -10.18 23.38
N LYS A 101 -16.30 -10.80 22.22
CA LYS A 101 -17.31 -11.32 21.28
C LYS A 101 -18.37 -10.27 20.91
N THR A 102 -17.98 -9.01 20.87
CA THR A 102 -18.86 -7.85 20.61
C THR A 102 -19.61 -8.05 19.29
N GLY A 103 -20.96 -8.05 19.35
CA GLY A 103 -21.81 -8.23 18.17
C GLY A 103 -21.82 -9.64 17.56
N GLY A 104 -21.13 -10.60 18.19
CA GLY A 104 -21.04 -11.98 17.70
C GLY A 104 -20.31 -12.11 16.36
N GLU A 105 -20.39 -13.28 15.74
CA GLU A 105 -19.75 -13.54 14.43
C GLU A 105 -20.37 -12.72 13.29
N ASN A 106 -21.65 -12.42 13.37
CA ASN A 106 -22.37 -11.66 12.34
C ASN A 106 -21.82 -10.26 12.15
N LEU A 107 -21.40 -9.59 13.23
CA LEU A 107 -20.83 -8.24 13.13
C LEU A 107 -19.49 -8.24 12.37
N ALA A 108 -18.63 -9.22 12.65
CA ALA A 108 -17.34 -9.32 11.95
C ALA A 108 -17.53 -9.58 10.44
N VAL A 109 -18.46 -10.47 10.09
CA VAL A 109 -18.80 -10.74 8.68
C VAL A 109 -19.44 -9.51 8.03
N TRP A 110 -20.33 -8.81 8.72
CA TRP A 110 -20.94 -7.58 8.22
C TRP A 110 -19.89 -6.49 7.96
N ILE A 111 -18.94 -6.31 8.86
CA ILE A 111 -17.85 -5.32 8.68
C ILE A 111 -17.08 -5.62 7.40
N ILE A 112 -16.61 -6.86 7.20
CA ILE A 112 -15.81 -7.18 6.00
C ILE A 112 -16.63 -7.13 4.72
N SER A 113 -17.94 -7.41 4.78
CA SER A 113 -18.82 -7.34 3.62
C SER A 113 -18.92 -5.94 3.01
N GLN A 114 -18.64 -4.88 3.80
CA GLN A 114 -18.59 -3.50 3.29
C GLN A 114 -17.51 -3.31 2.21
N ARG A 115 -16.47 -4.14 2.21
CA ARG A 115 -15.42 -4.13 1.16
C ARG A 115 -15.89 -4.69 -0.17
N MET A 116 -17.01 -5.42 -0.20
CA MET A 116 -17.58 -5.97 -1.44
C MET A 116 -18.32 -4.90 -2.25
N MET A 117 -18.63 -3.76 -1.64
CA MET A 117 -19.30 -2.66 -2.33
C MET A 117 -18.35 -2.00 -3.33
N PRO A 118 -18.71 -1.92 -4.63
CA PRO A 118 -17.86 -1.28 -5.62
C PRO A 118 -17.67 0.21 -5.32
N PRO A 119 -16.43 0.71 -5.20
CA PRO A 119 -16.17 2.13 -4.89
C PRO A 119 -16.85 3.11 -5.86
N ILE A 120 -16.96 2.73 -7.14
CA ILE A 120 -17.58 3.57 -8.16
C ILE A 120 -19.08 3.81 -7.90
N ALA A 121 -19.78 2.89 -7.25
CA ALA A 121 -21.20 3.03 -6.94
C ALA A 121 -21.46 4.06 -5.83
N ILE A 122 -20.50 4.27 -4.96
CA ILE A 122 -20.66 5.15 -3.78
C ILE A 122 -19.90 6.48 -3.91
N VAL A 123 -19.02 6.62 -4.90
CA VAL A 123 -18.20 7.83 -5.04
C VAL A 123 -19.04 9.09 -5.23
N PHE A 124 -20.12 9.00 -5.99
CA PHE A 124 -20.99 10.15 -6.23
C PHE A 124 -21.79 10.59 -4.99
N PRO A 125 -22.48 9.70 -4.25
CA PRO A 125 -23.07 10.05 -2.95
C PRO A 125 -22.06 10.65 -1.96
N ILE A 126 -20.86 10.11 -1.89
CA ILE A 126 -19.78 10.65 -1.03
C ILE A 126 -19.40 12.06 -1.49
N PHE A 127 -19.23 12.27 -2.79
CA PHE A 127 -18.94 13.60 -3.32
C PHE A 127 -19.98 14.63 -2.89
N LEU A 128 -21.28 14.31 -2.99
CA LEU A 128 -22.35 15.22 -2.58
C LEU A 128 -22.29 15.55 -1.08
N LEU A 129 -22.02 14.54 -0.22
CA LEU A 129 -21.78 14.77 1.21
C LEU A 129 -20.60 15.69 1.46
N TYR A 130 -19.51 15.50 0.72
CA TYR A 130 -18.28 16.30 0.87
C TYR A 130 -18.48 17.74 0.39
N VAL A 131 -19.28 17.95 -0.66
CA VAL A 131 -19.70 19.29 -1.07
C VAL A 131 -20.54 19.96 0.02
N PHE A 132 -21.49 19.23 0.60
CA PHE A 132 -22.36 19.74 1.67
C PHE A 132 -21.57 20.15 2.92
N PHE A 133 -20.56 19.36 3.32
CA PHE A 133 -19.72 19.67 4.48
C PHE A 133 -18.54 20.60 4.17
N GLY A 134 -18.31 20.96 2.92
CA GLY A 134 -17.13 21.74 2.51
C GLY A 134 -15.80 20.99 2.66
N TRP A 135 -15.81 19.65 2.53
CA TRP A 135 -14.65 18.78 2.71
C TRP A 135 -13.95 18.41 1.41
N VAL A 136 -14.46 18.86 0.28
CA VAL A 136 -13.82 18.69 -1.03
C VAL A 136 -12.46 19.40 -1.00
N ASP A 137 -11.44 18.80 -1.62
CA ASP A 137 -10.07 19.31 -1.72
C ASP A 137 -9.40 19.58 -0.36
N SER A 138 -9.63 18.69 0.61
CA SER A 138 -9.09 18.83 1.96
C SER A 138 -8.42 17.55 2.45
N TYR A 139 -7.32 17.71 3.21
CA TYR A 139 -6.61 16.57 3.82
C TYR A 139 -7.50 15.78 4.77
N HIS A 140 -8.23 16.46 5.66
CA HIS A 140 -9.10 15.80 6.63
C HIS A 140 -10.20 14.99 5.95
N GLY A 141 -10.79 15.49 4.87
CA GLY A 141 -11.78 14.77 4.09
C GLY A 141 -11.23 13.43 3.58
N LEU A 142 -10.13 13.47 2.83
CA LEU A 142 -9.53 12.24 2.28
C LEU A 142 -8.97 11.31 3.38
N ILE A 143 -8.39 11.83 4.47
CA ILE A 143 -7.91 11.01 5.59
C ILE A 143 -9.07 10.26 6.24
N ILE A 144 -10.21 10.91 6.50
CA ILE A 144 -11.41 10.26 7.06
C ILE A 144 -11.90 9.16 6.12
N LEU A 145 -11.98 9.46 4.82
CA LEU A 145 -12.45 8.51 3.82
C LEU A 145 -11.54 7.28 3.74
N TYR A 146 -10.24 7.50 3.57
CA TYR A 146 -9.27 6.40 3.47
C TYR A 146 -9.21 5.57 4.75
N THR A 147 -9.35 6.21 5.92
CA THR A 147 -9.48 5.51 7.18
C THR A 147 -10.73 4.63 7.20
N ALA A 148 -11.90 5.18 6.88
CA ALA A 148 -13.17 4.45 6.90
C ALA A 148 -13.14 3.24 5.94
N PHE A 149 -12.60 3.41 4.74
CA PHE A 149 -12.46 2.31 3.78
C PHE A 149 -11.42 1.27 4.18
N SER A 150 -10.41 1.64 4.96
CA SER A 150 -9.38 0.71 5.43
C SER A 150 -9.83 -0.10 6.65
N LEU A 151 -10.70 0.45 7.50
CA LEU A 151 -11.12 -0.19 8.75
C LEU A 151 -11.60 -1.64 8.60
N PRO A 152 -12.50 -1.99 7.66
CA PRO A 152 -12.95 -3.37 7.52
C PRO A 152 -11.81 -4.37 7.28
N TYR A 153 -10.86 -3.99 6.44
CA TYR A 153 -9.68 -4.80 6.14
C TYR A 153 -8.77 -4.93 7.37
N VAL A 154 -8.47 -3.82 8.04
CA VAL A 154 -7.61 -3.84 9.24
C VAL A 154 -8.24 -4.68 10.34
N ILE A 155 -9.54 -4.51 10.60
CA ILE A 155 -10.27 -5.30 11.62
C ILE A 155 -10.18 -6.78 11.29
N TRP A 156 -10.44 -7.17 10.04
CA TRP A 156 -10.42 -8.57 9.63
C TRP A 156 -9.03 -9.19 9.76
N MET A 157 -8.00 -8.50 9.29
CA MET A 157 -6.63 -8.99 9.39
C MET A 157 -6.18 -9.10 10.85
N MET A 158 -6.39 -8.03 11.62
CA MET A 158 -5.96 -8.00 13.02
C MET A 158 -6.73 -9.00 13.89
N ARG A 159 -7.99 -9.29 13.56
CA ARG A 159 -8.76 -10.35 14.23
C ARG A 159 -8.00 -11.66 14.19
N GLY A 160 -7.55 -12.13 13.02
CA GLY A 160 -6.81 -13.39 12.92
C GLY A 160 -5.53 -13.40 13.76
N TYR A 161 -4.75 -12.32 13.72
CA TYR A 161 -3.52 -12.23 14.52
C TYR A 161 -3.77 -12.18 16.02
N ILE A 162 -4.88 -11.60 16.47
CA ILE A 162 -5.24 -11.55 17.90
C ILE A 162 -5.81 -12.88 18.38
N GLU A 163 -6.55 -13.59 17.53
CA GLU A 163 -7.06 -14.95 17.82
C GLU A 163 -5.92 -15.94 18.08
N ASP A 164 -4.79 -15.80 17.40
CA ASP A 164 -3.59 -16.64 17.58
C ASP A 164 -2.82 -16.38 18.90
N ILE A 165 -3.13 -15.31 19.63
CA ILE A 165 -2.49 -15.00 20.92
C ILE A 165 -3.18 -15.78 22.02
N PRO A 166 -2.44 -16.64 22.80
CA PRO A 166 -2.99 -17.39 23.91
C PRO A 166 -3.63 -16.47 24.95
N LEU A 167 -4.87 -16.79 25.36
CA LEU A 167 -5.64 -15.97 26.30
C LEU A 167 -4.98 -15.94 27.69
N GLU A 168 -4.29 -17.01 28.06
CA GLU A 168 -3.62 -17.18 29.35
C GLU A 168 -2.58 -16.06 29.61
N LEU A 169 -1.96 -15.52 28.56
CA LEU A 169 -1.00 -14.43 28.70
C LEU A 169 -1.68 -13.11 29.09
N GLU A 170 -2.89 -12.90 28.61
CA GLU A 170 -3.69 -11.73 28.98
C GLU A 170 -4.26 -11.89 30.39
N GLU A 171 -4.74 -13.11 30.74
CA GLU A 171 -5.30 -13.43 32.05
C GLU A 171 -4.23 -13.31 33.14
N SER A 172 -3.01 -13.80 32.92
CA SER A 172 -1.91 -13.62 33.87
C SER A 172 -1.59 -12.15 34.14
N ALA A 173 -1.57 -11.31 33.10
CA ALA A 173 -1.35 -9.88 33.29
C ALA A 173 -2.50 -9.18 34.04
N LEU A 174 -3.74 -9.67 33.89
CA LEU A 174 -4.89 -9.15 34.64
C LEU A 174 -4.81 -9.56 36.14
N VAL A 175 -4.34 -10.78 36.43
CA VAL A 175 -4.10 -11.25 37.81
C VAL A 175 -2.99 -10.41 38.47
N ASP A 176 -1.96 -9.99 37.68
CA ASP A 176 -0.91 -9.06 38.15
C ASP A 176 -1.42 -7.62 38.36
N GLY A 177 -2.73 -7.38 38.22
CA GLY A 177 -3.36 -6.07 38.47
C GLY A 177 -3.36 -5.12 37.28
N TRP A 178 -3.02 -5.57 36.08
CA TRP A 178 -3.07 -4.71 34.90
C TRP A 178 -4.50 -4.49 34.43
N THR A 179 -4.76 -3.28 33.93
CA THR A 179 -6.05 -2.97 33.30
C THR A 179 -6.10 -3.57 31.88
N ARG A 180 -7.30 -3.81 31.34
CA ARG A 180 -7.49 -4.27 29.95
C ARG A 180 -6.79 -3.40 28.93
N TRP A 181 -6.73 -2.09 29.18
CA TRP A 181 -6.01 -1.15 28.32
C TRP A 181 -4.49 -1.36 28.36
N GLN A 182 -3.93 -1.63 29.54
CA GLN A 182 -2.51 -1.97 29.66
C GLN A 182 -2.18 -3.30 29.01
N VAL A 183 -3.05 -4.31 29.16
CA VAL A 183 -2.92 -5.61 28.48
C VAL A 183 -2.90 -5.42 26.97
N LEU A 184 -3.84 -4.64 26.40
CA LEU A 184 -3.87 -4.38 24.97
C LEU A 184 -2.54 -3.81 24.45
N TRP A 185 -2.00 -2.78 25.12
CA TRP A 185 -0.80 -2.06 24.65
C TRP A 185 0.52 -2.75 25.00
N ARG A 186 0.59 -3.46 26.13
CA ARG A 186 1.83 -4.05 26.65
C ARG A 186 1.97 -5.54 26.38
N VAL A 187 0.87 -6.25 26.08
CA VAL A 187 0.87 -7.68 25.77
C VAL A 187 0.46 -7.90 24.33
N VAL A 188 -0.78 -7.52 23.95
CA VAL A 188 -1.36 -7.87 22.65
C VAL A 188 -0.63 -7.17 21.51
N PHE A 189 -0.42 -5.86 21.58
CA PHE A 189 0.27 -5.10 20.53
C PHE A 189 1.70 -5.62 20.24
N PRO A 190 2.57 -5.83 21.23
CA PRO A 190 3.89 -6.39 20.99
C PRO A 190 3.86 -7.82 20.43
N MET A 191 2.92 -8.65 20.84
CA MET A 191 2.78 -10.01 20.34
C MET A 191 2.24 -10.03 18.90
N ALA A 192 1.29 -9.16 18.57
CA ALA A 192 0.73 -9.02 17.24
C ALA A 192 1.62 -8.22 16.26
N ARG A 193 2.84 -7.84 16.65
CA ARG A 193 3.70 -6.92 15.85
C ARG A 193 3.88 -7.33 14.40
N SER A 194 4.05 -8.62 14.10
CA SER A 194 4.18 -9.11 12.73
C SER A 194 2.91 -8.85 11.91
N GLY A 195 1.75 -9.11 12.52
CA GLY A 195 0.45 -8.82 11.94
C GLY A 195 0.20 -7.32 11.78
N LEU A 196 0.55 -6.52 12.78
CA LEU A 196 0.45 -5.06 12.72
C LEU A 196 1.25 -4.50 11.55
N PHE A 197 2.52 -4.92 11.40
CA PHE A 197 3.35 -4.45 10.28
C PHE A 197 2.81 -4.90 8.93
N ALA A 198 2.44 -6.19 8.78
CA ALA A 198 1.89 -6.69 7.53
C ALA A 198 0.61 -5.94 7.14
N THR A 199 -0.34 -5.82 8.09
CA THR A 199 -1.60 -5.13 7.86
C THR A 199 -1.39 -3.65 7.54
N ALA A 200 -0.48 -2.96 8.25
CA ALA A 200 -0.16 -1.56 8.01
C ALA A 200 0.39 -1.31 6.61
N VAL A 201 1.29 -2.18 6.12
CA VAL A 201 1.84 -2.03 4.76
C VAL A 201 0.77 -2.21 3.70
N PHE A 202 -0.06 -3.24 3.80
CA PHE A 202 -1.16 -3.40 2.83
C PHE A 202 -2.14 -2.22 2.88
N THR A 203 -2.49 -1.74 4.08
CA THR A 203 -3.35 -0.58 4.26
C THR A 203 -2.74 0.67 3.62
N PHE A 204 -1.45 0.91 3.85
CA PHE A 204 -0.71 2.01 3.24
C PHE A 204 -0.71 1.90 1.72
N VAL A 205 -0.39 0.72 1.17
CA VAL A 205 -0.35 0.50 -0.29
C VAL A 205 -1.72 0.71 -0.93
N PHE A 206 -2.80 0.29 -0.29
CA PHE A 206 -4.15 0.55 -0.79
C PHE A 206 -4.48 2.05 -0.80
N ALA A 207 -4.21 2.77 0.29
CA ALA A 207 -4.45 4.22 0.36
C ALA A 207 -3.52 5.00 -0.59
N TRP A 208 -2.27 4.57 -0.73
CA TRP A 208 -1.28 5.15 -1.64
C TRP A 208 -1.69 5.06 -3.10
N ASN A 209 -2.25 3.92 -3.52
CA ASN A 209 -2.65 3.67 -4.91
C ASN A 209 -4.09 4.13 -5.20
N ASP A 210 -4.79 4.75 -4.24
CA ASP A 210 -6.12 5.26 -4.54
C ASP A 210 -6.07 6.35 -5.61
N PHE A 211 -6.93 6.17 -6.58
CA PHE A 211 -7.09 7.10 -7.68
C PHE A 211 -8.51 7.63 -7.76
N LEU A 212 -9.51 6.75 -7.54
CA LEU A 212 -10.90 7.08 -7.82
C LEU A 212 -11.43 8.17 -6.89
N PHE A 213 -11.25 8.00 -5.58
CA PHE A 213 -11.72 8.99 -4.62
C PHE A 213 -10.90 10.27 -4.70
N ALA A 214 -9.58 10.16 -4.88
CA ALA A 214 -8.72 11.31 -5.08
C ALA A 214 -9.16 12.11 -6.32
N LEU A 215 -9.41 11.46 -7.47
CA LEU A 215 -9.83 12.11 -8.71
C LEU A 215 -11.11 12.92 -8.52
N VAL A 216 -12.08 12.40 -7.76
CA VAL A 216 -13.39 13.03 -7.58
C VAL A 216 -13.36 14.10 -6.50
N LEU A 217 -12.58 13.90 -5.43
CA LEU A 217 -12.59 14.73 -4.22
C LEU A 217 -11.46 15.75 -4.14
N THR A 218 -10.49 15.76 -5.05
CA THR A 218 -9.42 16.78 -5.05
C THR A 218 -9.58 17.76 -6.21
N ARG A 219 -8.98 18.94 -6.09
CA ARG A 219 -8.99 19.98 -7.13
C ARG A 219 -7.62 20.61 -7.34
N THR A 220 -7.09 21.33 -6.36
CA THR A 220 -5.85 22.11 -6.47
C THR A 220 -4.90 21.94 -5.29
N GLU A 221 -5.44 21.81 -4.07
CA GLU A 221 -4.63 21.84 -2.85
C GLU A 221 -4.07 20.46 -2.48
N VAL A 222 -4.92 19.43 -2.59
CA VAL A 222 -4.63 18.09 -2.05
C VAL A 222 -4.54 17.04 -3.16
N ILE A 223 -4.09 17.45 -4.35
CA ILE A 223 -3.90 16.52 -5.48
C ILE A 223 -2.91 15.42 -5.06
N THR A 224 -3.28 14.16 -5.32
CA THR A 224 -2.41 13.00 -5.12
C THR A 224 -1.52 12.76 -6.34
N TYR A 225 -0.41 11.99 -6.15
CA TYR A 225 0.48 11.66 -7.26
C TYR A 225 -0.25 10.84 -8.35
N THR A 226 -1.19 9.98 -7.96
CA THR A 226 -1.98 9.17 -8.89
C THR A 226 -2.84 10.03 -9.81
N VAL A 227 -3.44 11.08 -9.28
CA VAL A 227 -4.21 12.06 -10.06
C VAL A 227 -3.27 12.94 -10.88
N GLN A 228 -2.15 13.39 -10.31
CA GLN A 228 -1.19 14.23 -11.02
C GLN A 228 -0.63 13.56 -12.29
N VAL A 229 -0.34 12.26 -12.24
CA VAL A 229 0.10 11.51 -13.42
C VAL A 229 -0.90 11.64 -14.57
N THR A 230 -2.21 11.67 -14.28
CA THR A 230 -3.23 11.79 -15.33
C THR A 230 -3.32 13.18 -15.95
N HIS A 231 -2.91 14.22 -15.24
CA HIS A 231 -2.87 15.58 -15.79
C HIS A 231 -1.86 15.74 -16.92
N TYR A 232 -0.89 14.83 -17.03
CA TYR A 232 0.07 14.84 -18.15
C TYR A 232 -0.44 14.15 -19.42
N PHE A 233 -1.57 13.40 -19.36
CA PHE A 233 -2.14 12.78 -20.55
C PHE A 233 -2.79 13.83 -21.45
N GLY A 234 -2.59 13.67 -22.76
CA GLY A 234 -3.13 14.59 -23.77
C GLY A 234 -2.26 15.80 -24.08
N GLY A 235 -1.10 15.92 -23.42
CA GLY A 235 -0.13 16.97 -23.69
C GLY A 235 0.82 16.67 -24.85
N GLN A 236 1.81 17.56 -25.05
CA GLN A 236 2.87 17.40 -26.05
C GLN A 236 3.79 16.20 -25.73
N SER A 237 4.62 15.80 -26.69
CA SER A 237 5.56 14.66 -26.60
C SER A 237 6.46 14.65 -25.35
N ASN A 238 6.73 15.84 -24.77
CA ASN A 238 7.55 15.99 -23.56
C ASN A 238 6.91 15.40 -22.29
N PHE A 239 5.58 15.20 -22.27
CA PHE A 239 4.89 14.72 -21.07
C PHE A 239 5.15 13.24 -20.76
N TRP A 240 5.47 12.40 -21.74
CA TRP A 240 5.79 10.99 -21.51
C TRP A 240 6.99 10.80 -20.57
N ALA A 241 8.02 11.62 -20.72
CA ALA A 241 9.16 11.61 -19.81
C ALA A 241 8.78 12.10 -18.40
N LYS A 242 7.90 13.13 -18.29
CA LYS A 242 7.37 13.60 -17.01
C LYS A 242 6.47 12.56 -16.35
N ILE A 243 5.59 11.88 -17.11
CA ILE A 243 4.78 10.75 -16.61
C ILE A 243 5.70 9.67 -16.01
N ALA A 244 6.74 9.28 -16.75
CA ALA A 244 7.69 8.28 -16.28
C ALA A 244 8.45 8.75 -15.04
N ALA A 245 8.95 9.98 -15.01
CA ALA A 245 9.65 10.54 -13.85
C ALA A 245 8.75 10.61 -12.60
N MET A 246 7.49 11.06 -12.76
CA MET A 246 6.51 11.12 -11.69
C MET A 246 6.14 9.71 -11.19
N SER A 247 5.97 8.76 -12.09
CA SER A 247 5.68 7.36 -11.75
C SER A 247 6.86 6.71 -11.02
N VAL A 248 8.11 7.02 -11.39
CA VAL A 248 9.30 6.56 -10.66
C VAL A 248 9.29 7.12 -9.23
N LEU A 249 9.07 8.43 -9.06
CA LEU A 249 8.97 9.05 -7.73
C LEU A 249 7.82 8.44 -6.92
N GLY A 250 6.65 8.23 -7.54
CA GLY A 250 5.49 7.60 -6.89
C GLY A 250 5.71 6.13 -6.53
N THR A 251 6.63 5.43 -7.18
CA THR A 251 6.94 4.04 -6.88
C THR A 251 7.89 3.89 -5.68
N LEU A 252 8.74 4.87 -5.41
CA LEU A 252 9.74 4.81 -4.34
C LEU A 252 9.17 4.53 -2.95
N PRO A 253 8.10 5.23 -2.46
CA PRO A 253 7.55 4.96 -1.12
C PRO A 253 7.05 3.52 -0.97
N VAL A 254 6.45 2.95 -2.02
CA VAL A 254 5.98 1.56 -2.01
C VAL A 254 7.17 0.60 -1.93
N PHE A 255 8.22 0.80 -2.73
CA PHE A 255 9.43 -0.02 -2.67
C PHE A 255 10.08 0.03 -1.29
N ILE A 256 10.22 1.22 -0.70
CA ILE A 256 10.78 1.40 0.63
C ILE A 256 9.93 0.63 1.65
N THR A 257 8.60 0.79 1.59
CA THR A 257 7.67 0.15 2.51
C THR A 257 7.74 -1.37 2.41
N VAL A 258 7.75 -1.93 1.20
CA VAL A 258 7.87 -3.38 0.95
C VAL A 258 9.25 -3.91 1.38
N ALA A 259 10.33 -3.17 1.13
CA ALA A 259 11.68 -3.54 1.56
C ALA A 259 11.81 -3.62 3.09
N PHE A 260 11.11 -2.74 3.82
CA PHE A 260 11.01 -2.85 5.28
C PHE A 260 10.18 -4.05 5.72
N LEU A 261 9.10 -4.38 5.00
CA LEU A 261 8.19 -5.46 5.35
C LEU A 261 8.81 -6.85 5.18
N GLN A 262 9.63 -7.06 4.14
CA GLN A 262 10.18 -8.39 3.82
C GLN A 262 10.89 -9.05 5.02
N ARG A 263 11.55 -8.26 5.89
CA ARG A 263 12.21 -8.78 7.10
C ARG A 263 11.24 -9.35 8.14
N PHE A 264 9.98 -8.91 8.14
CA PHE A 264 8.94 -9.41 9.05
C PHE A 264 8.18 -10.59 8.44
N LEU A 265 7.97 -10.61 7.12
CA LEU A 265 7.32 -11.72 6.40
C LEU A 265 8.15 -13.00 6.47
N VAL A 266 9.46 -12.91 6.26
CA VAL A 266 10.35 -14.10 6.29
C VAL A 266 10.35 -14.77 7.66
N ARG A 267 10.24 -14.03 8.76
CA ARG A 267 10.15 -14.59 10.11
C ARG A 267 8.80 -15.23 10.41
N GLY A 268 7.70 -14.70 9.86
CA GLY A 268 6.35 -15.27 10.06
C GLY A 268 6.16 -16.60 9.33
N ILE A 269 6.67 -16.74 8.11
CA ILE A 269 6.58 -17.97 7.32
C ILE A 269 7.42 -19.10 7.93
N SER A 270 8.59 -18.79 8.51
CA SER A 270 9.45 -19.79 9.12
C SER A 270 8.89 -20.39 10.42
N MET A 271 8.06 -19.66 11.17
CA MET A 271 7.39 -20.17 12.38
C MET A 271 6.14 -21.00 12.06
N GLY A 272 5.50 -20.78 10.91
CA GLY A 272 4.36 -21.60 10.47
C GLY A 272 4.74 -22.93 9.80
N ALA A 273 5.98 -23.06 9.30
CA ALA A 273 6.46 -24.26 8.60
C ALA A 273 6.95 -25.40 9.55
N VAL A 274 6.93 -25.20 10.87
CA VAL A 274 7.37 -26.19 11.87
C VAL A 274 6.17 -26.88 12.56
N LYS A 275 4.95 -26.76 12.01
CA LYS A 275 3.82 -27.63 12.40
C LYS A 275 3.69 -28.74 11.37
N GLY A 276 4.56 -29.73 11.45
CA GLY A 276 4.55 -30.97 10.70
C GLY A 276 5.37 -32.01 11.45
#